data_63c5e9c6b282f8c997bc067d34d8d4bb
#
_entry.id   63c5e9c6b282f8c997bc067d34d8d4bb
#
_cell.length_a   1.000
_cell.length_b   1.000
_cell.length_c   1.000
_cell.angle_alpha   90.00
_cell.angle_beta   90.00
_cell.angle_gamma   90.00
#
_symmetry.space_group_name_H-M   'P 1'
#
loop_
_entity.id
_entity.type
_entity.pdbx_description
1 polymer ?
#
loop_
_entity_poly.entity_id
_entity_poly.type
_entity_poly.pdbx_seq_one_letter_code
_entity_poly.pdbx_strand_id
1 'polypeptide(L)'
;MTQPQTLHFLTDTRSPETGKLDARRTAQTLGLTLRELGQVLGRDPSGLSKHPSSEGLQPSLRHLDALALHLREVLGSLETGRMWLRAPNPVLAGEAPLAYLLRGDVISIEKLLILAETGMPT
;
A
#
# COMPACT_ATOMS: atom_id res chain seq x y z
N MET A 1 24.53 17.23 -0.75
CA MET A 1 24.08 17.06 -1.40
C MET A 1 22.89 16.57 -1.55
N THR A 2 22.34 16.53 -2.09
CA THR A 2 21.07 16.12 -2.29
C THR A 2 20.88 14.68 -2.14
N GLN A 3 19.74 14.20 -1.84
CA GLN A 3 19.42 12.82 -1.69
C GLN A 3 18.33 12.44 -2.65
N PRO A 4 18.53 12.62 -3.90
CA PRO A 4 17.46 12.40 -4.86
C PRO A 4 17.03 10.96 -4.93
N GLN A 5 17.90 10.06 -4.62
CA GLN A 5 17.59 8.65 -4.68
C GLN A 5 16.47 8.26 -3.75
N THR A 6 16.24 9.04 -2.71
CA THR A 6 15.18 8.71 -1.78
C THR A 6 13.81 8.94 -2.39
N LEU A 7 13.75 9.55 -3.56
CA LEU A 7 12.48 9.82 -4.21
C LEU A 7 11.84 8.58 -4.81
N HIS A 8 12.60 7.50 -4.97
CA HIS A 8 12.14 6.34 -5.71
C HIS A 8 11.71 5.19 -4.84
N PHE A 9 11.72 5.35 -3.53
CA PHE A 9 11.21 4.32 -2.64
C PHE A 9 10.86 4.95 -1.30
N LEU A 10 10.10 4.17 -0.54
CA LEU A 10 9.68 4.60 0.79
C LEU A 10 10.64 4.00 1.82
N THR A 11 11.02 4.79 2.80
CA THR A 11 11.84 4.29 3.89
C THR A 11 11.00 3.90 5.10
N ASP A 12 9.80 4.48 5.21
CA ASP A 12 8.95 4.24 6.38
C ASP A 12 8.40 2.83 6.45
N THR A 13 8.45 2.09 5.36
CA THR A 13 7.93 0.72 5.32
C THR A 13 8.97 -0.31 5.72
N ARG A 14 10.20 0.11 5.97
CA ARG A 14 11.28 -0.82 6.27
C ARG A 14 11.66 -0.80 7.74
N SER A 15 12.03 -1.96 8.25
CA SER A 15 12.56 -2.07 9.59
C SER A 15 13.93 -1.39 9.64
N PRO A 16 14.16 -0.49 10.60
CA PRO A 16 15.47 0.13 10.72
C PRO A 16 16.57 -0.84 11.15
N GLU A 17 16.20 -1.96 11.77
CA GLU A 17 17.20 -2.94 12.22
C GLU A 17 17.67 -3.85 11.11
N THR A 18 16.79 -4.22 10.18
CA THR A 18 17.13 -5.23 9.18
C THR A 18 17.15 -4.68 7.77
N GLY A 19 16.53 -3.53 7.53
CA GLY A 19 16.38 -2.99 6.18
C GLY A 19 15.32 -3.69 5.37
N LYS A 20 14.70 -4.74 5.91
CA LYS A 20 13.64 -5.47 5.22
C LYS A 20 12.30 -4.76 5.37
N LEU A 21 11.39 -5.04 4.45
CA LEU A 21 10.04 -4.52 4.54
C LEU A 21 9.35 -5.10 5.77
N ASP A 22 8.55 -4.28 6.41
CA ASP A 22 7.94 -4.58 7.70
C ASP A 22 6.44 -4.45 7.58
N ALA A 23 5.70 -5.49 7.97
CA ALA A 23 4.24 -5.52 7.81
C ALA A 23 3.56 -4.41 8.61
N ARG A 24 4.00 -4.16 9.83
CA ARG A 24 3.38 -3.11 10.65
C ARG A 24 3.57 -1.74 10.04
N ARG A 25 4.77 -1.48 9.54
CA ARG A 25 5.06 -0.19 8.91
C ARG A 25 4.32 -0.04 7.60
N THR A 26 4.19 -1.12 6.84
CA THR A 26 3.42 -1.11 5.60
C THR A 26 1.95 -0.82 5.88
N ALA A 27 1.40 -1.45 6.92
CA ALA A 27 0.02 -1.19 7.31
C ALA A 27 -0.17 0.28 7.67
N GLN A 28 0.72 0.83 8.50
CA GLN A 28 0.63 2.24 8.88
C GLN A 28 0.70 3.16 7.67
N THR A 29 1.62 2.87 6.77
CA THR A 29 1.81 3.69 5.56
C THR A 29 0.55 3.72 4.71
N LEU A 30 -0.14 2.60 4.59
CA LEU A 30 -1.35 2.50 3.79
C LEU A 30 -2.62 2.81 4.59
N GLY A 31 -2.49 3.10 5.87
CA GLY A 31 -3.65 3.38 6.72
C GLY A 31 -4.50 2.16 7.01
N LEU A 32 -3.88 0.99 7.05
CA LEU A 32 -4.56 -0.28 7.31
C LEU A 32 -4.33 -0.73 8.75
N THR A 33 -5.33 -1.39 9.32
CA THR A 33 -5.10 -2.14 10.55
C THR A 33 -4.34 -3.42 10.20
N LEU A 34 -3.72 -4.07 11.20
CA LEU A 34 -3.08 -5.36 10.95
C LEU A 34 -4.09 -6.41 10.53
N ARG A 35 -5.32 -6.32 11.02
CA ARG A 35 -6.38 -7.22 10.58
C ARG A 35 -6.64 -7.04 9.08
N GLU A 36 -6.75 -5.80 8.64
CA GLU A 36 -6.95 -5.51 7.22
C GLU A 36 -5.77 -6.00 6.40
N LEU A 37 -4.57 -5.73 6.86
CA LEU A 37 -3.38 -6.21 6.14
C LEU A 37 -3.36 -7.74 6.09
N GLY A 38 -3.73 -8.39 7.18
CA GLY A 38 -3.85 -9.85 7.18
C GLY A 38 -4.83 -10.33 6.13
N GLN A 39 -5.94 -9.63 5.98
CA GLN A 39 -6.93 -9.98 4.98
C GLN A 39 -6.35 -9.80 3.56
N VAL A 40 -5.64 -8.70 3.32
CA VAL A 40 -5.00 -8.45 2.04
C VAL A 40 -4.01 -9.56 1.69
N LEU A 41 -3.23 -9.99 2.67
CA LEU A 41 -2.15 -10.96 2.45
C LEU A 41 -2.58 -12.41 2.62
N GLY A 42 -3.79 -12.65 3.12
CA GLY A 42 -4.23 -13.99 3.46
C GLY A 42 -3.44 -14.56 4.62
N ARG A 43 -3.12 -13.75 5.62
CA ARG A 43 -2.29 -14.13 6.76
C ARG A 43 -2.98 -13.76 8.07
N ASP A 44 -2.63 -14.52 9.10
CA ASP A 44 -3.11 -14.26 10.45
C ASP A 44 -2.48 -12.96 10.98
N PRO A 45 -3.29 -12.01 11.49
CA PRO A 45 -2.72 -10.78 12.04
C PRO A 45 -1.72 -11.00 13.16
N SER A 46 -1.90 -12.04 13.99
CA SER A 46 -0.95 -12.28 15.08
C SER A 46 0.43 -12.66 14.55
N GLY A 47 0.48 -13.40 13.44
CA GLY A 47 1.75 -13.72 12.81
C GLY A 47 2.43 -12.49 12.23
N LEU A 48 1.65 -11.58 11.65
CA LEU A 48 2.18 -10.31 11.16
C LEU A 48 2.75 -9.47 12.29
N SER A 49 2.10 -9.49 13.45
CA SER A 49 2.56 -8.74 14.61
C SER A 49 3.85 -9.32 15.19
N LYS A 50 3.95 -10.65 15.23
CA LYS A 50 5.09 -11.32 15.84
C LYS A 50 6.31 -11.36 14.94
N HIS A 51 6.08 -11.51 13.64
CA HIS A 51 7.18 -11.64 12.67
C HIS A 51 6.94 -10.72 11.48
N PRO A 52 6.95 -9.39 11.71
CA PRO A 52 6.54 -8.45 10.67
C PRO A 52 7.50 -8.34 9.49
N SER A 53 8.73 -8.79 9.65
CA SER A 53 9.73 -8.70 8.57
C SER A 53 10.17 -10.06 8.07
N SER A 54 9.34 -11.10 8.24
CA SER A 54 9.74 -12.44 7.83
C SER A 54 9.97 -12.52 6.32
N GLU A 55 10.82 -13.46 5.92
CA GLU A 55 11.17 -13.63 4.52
C GLU A 55 9.96 -13.97 3.65
N GLY A 56 9.06 -14.78 4.18
CA GLY A 56 7.88 -15.19 3.43
C GLY A 56 6.95 -14.05 3.10
N LEU A 57 7.05 -12.92 3.81
CA LEU A 57 6.21 -11.77 3.55
C LEU A 57 6.81 -10.82 2.52
N GLN A 58 8.12 -10.91 2.27
CA GLN A 58 8.79 -9.89 1.46
C GLN A 58 8.20 -9.72 0.06
N PRO A 59 7.89 -10.78 -0.69
CA PRO A 59 7.32 -10.57 -2.02
C PRO A 59 6.02 -9.79 -2.00
N SER A 60 5.11 -10.13 -1.09
CA SER A 60 3.83 -9.43 -0.99
C SER A 60 4.01 -8.00 -0.49
N LEU A 61 4.92 -7.80 0.47
CA LEU A 61 5.17 -6.47 0.98
C LEU A 61 5.79 -5.57 -0.08
N ARG A 62 6.58 -6.13 -0.99
CA ARG A 62 7.14 -5.35 -2.10
C ARG A 62 6.03 -4.80 -3.00
N HIS A 63 5.00 -5.61 -3.27
CA HIS A 63 3.87 -5.14 -4.07
C HIS A 63 3.13 -4.00 -3.38
N LEU A 64 2.94 -4.10 -2.07
CA LEU A 64 2.26 -3.06 -1.32
C LEU A 64 3.11 -1.81 -1.17
N ASP A 65 4.42 -1.97 -1.06
CA ASP A 65 5.34 -0.85 -1.03
C ASP A 65 5.27 -0.07 -2.35
N ALA A 66 5.26 -0.79 -3.47
CA ALA A 66 5.12 -0.18 -4.78
C ALA A 66 3.78 0.54 -4.92
N LEU A 67 2.71 -0.04 -4.40
CA LEU A 67 1.41 0.60 -4.40
C LEU A 67 1.44 1.90 -3.59
N ALA A 68 2.04 1.87 -2.41
CA ALA A 68 2.14 3.06 -1.57
C ALA A 68 2.91 4.17 -2.27
N LEU A 69 4.01 3.82 -2.93
CA LEU A 69 4.79 4.79 -3.68
C LEU A 69 3.96 5.39 -4.81
N HIS A 70 3.23 4.56 -5.54
CA HIS A 70 2.40 5.00 -6.65
C HIS A 70 1.28 5.92 -6.17
N LEU A 71 0.65 5.57 -5.05
CA LEU A 71 -0.37 6.44 -4.44
C LEU A 71 0.21 7.82 -4.15
N ARG A 72 1.39 7.86 -3.55
CA ARG A 72 2.02 9.13 -3.23
C ARG A 72 2.33 9.94 -4.49
N GLU A 73 2.82 9.27 -5.51
CA GLU A 73 3.20 9.97 -6.75
C GLU A 73 2.00 10.52 -7.50
N VAL A 74 0.93 9.73 -7.59
CA VAL A 74 -0.24 10.14 -8.36
C VAL A 74 -1.09 11.14 -7.59
N LEU A 75 -1.26 10.93 -6.28
CA LEU A 75 -2.20 11.73 -5.48
C LEU A 75 -1.51 12.82 -4.67
N GLY A 76 -0.20 12.89 -4.71
CA GLY A 76 0.56 13.97 -4.09
C GLY A 76 1.07 13.70 -2.69
N SER A 77 0.42 12.81 -1.95
CA SER A 77 0.86 12.47 -0.60
C SER A 77 0.29 11.13 -0.19
N LEU A 78 0.90 10.51 0.79
CA LEU A 78 0.37 9.28 1.37
C LEU A 78 -0.92 9.55 2.13
N GLU A 79 -1.04 10.73 2.73
CA GLU A 79 -2.27 11.08 3.43
C GLU A 79 -3.46 11.08 2.48
N THR A 80 -3.31 11.74 1.34
CA THR A 80 -4.35 11.74 0.32
C THR A 80 -4.59 10.32 -0.19
N GLY A 81 -3.53 9.55 -0.35
CA GLY A 81 -3.66 8.16 -0.78
C GLY A 81 -4.49 7.32 0.16
N ARG A 82 -4.27 7.49 1.47
CA ARG A 82 -5.05 6.75 2.46
C ARG A 82 -6.52 7.13 2.41
N MET A 83 -6.80 8.41 2.21
CA MET A 83 -8.19 8.86 2.09
C MET A 83 -8.83 8.33 0.82
N TRP A 84 -8.10 8.36 -0.28
CA TRP A 84 -8.58 7.87 -1.56
C TRP A 84 -8.94 6.38 -1.50
N LEU A 85 -8.13 5.60 -0.82
CA LEU A 85 -8.39 4.16 -0.69
C LEU A 85 -9.73 3.87 -0.02
N ARG A 86 -10.16 4.74 0.89
CA ARG A 86 -11.39 4.48 1.66
C ARG A 86 -12.61 5.24 1.15
N ALA A 87 -12.46 6.07 0.14
CA ALA A 87 -13.56 6.85 -0.39
C ALA A 87 -14.28 6.06 -1.49
N PRO A 88 -15.61 6.18 -1.57
CA PRO A 88 -16.35 5.59 -2.69
C PRO A 88 -15.81 6.11 -4.02
N ASN A 89 -15.70 5.24 -5.00
CA ASN A 89 -15.13 5.59 -6.28
C ASN A 89 -16.14 5.29 -7.39
N PRO A 90 -16.52 6.28 -8.21
CA PRO A 90 -17.51 6.07 -9.27
C PRO A 90 -17.11 5.01 -10.29
N VAL A 91 -15.82 4.91 -10.59
CA VAL A 91 -15.32 3.91 -11.55
C VAL A 91 -15.54 2.49 -11.03
N LEU A 92 -15.62 2.35 -9.71
CA LEU A 92 -15.82 1.07 -9.05
C LEU A 92 -17.27 0.88 -8.59
N ALA A 93 -18.20 1.55 -9.27
CA ALA A 93 -19.64 1.47 -8.95
C ALA A 93 -19.92 1.87 -7.50
N GLY A 94 -19.16 2.80 -6.97
CA GLY A 94 -19.35 3.30 -5.61
C GLY A 94 -18.59 2.54 -4.53
N GLU A 95 -17.93 1.45 -4.88
CA GLU A 95 -17.07 0.78 -3.89
C GLU A 95 -15.80 1.58 -3.66
N ALA A 96 -15.24 1.48 -2.47
CA ALA A 96 -13.93 2.06 -2.19
C ALA A 96 -12.84 1.16 -2.78
N PRO A 97 -11.72 1.73 -3.24
CA PRO A 97 -10.60 0.90 -3.69
C PRO A 97 -10.13 -0.11 -2.65
N LEU A 98 -10.26 0.23 -1.37
CA LEU A 98 -9.88 -0.67 -0.30
C LEU A 98 -10.60 -2.02 -0.39
N ALA A 99 -11.85 -2.03 -0.85
CA ALA A 99 -12.58 -3.29 -0.99
C ALA A 99 -11.86 -4.26 -1.93
N TYR A 100 -11.27 -3.73 -2.99
CA TYR A 100 -10.48 -4.55 -3.92
C TYR A 100 -9.19 -5.02 -3.29
N LEU A 101 -8.54 -4.13 -2.54
CA LEU A 101 -7.30 -4.48 -1.85
C LEU A 101 -7.54 -5.59 -0.83
N LEU A 102 -8.65 -5.52 -0.10
CA LEU A 102 -8.98 -6.55 0.87
C LEU A 102 -9.25 -7.92 0.22
N ARG A 103 -9.61 -7.94 -1.05
CA ARG A 103 -9.74 -9.18 -1.80
C ARG A 103 -8.40 -9.65 -2.38
N GLY A 104 -7.33 -8.90 -2.13
CA GLY A 104 -6.03 -9.21 -2.69
C GLY A 104 -5.83 -8.72 -4.12
N ASP A 105 -6.72 -7.88 -4.62
CA ASP A 105 -6.70 -7.42 -6.01
C ASP A 105 -5.96 -6.09 -6.12
N VAL A 106 -4.66 -6.13 -5.99
CA VAL A 106 -3.81 -4.94 -6.11
C VAL A 106 -3.79 -4.43 -7.56
N ILE A 107 -3.91 -5.34 -8.51
CA ILE A 107 -3.80 -4.99 -9.92
C ILE A 107 -4.89 -4.01 -10.35
N SER A 108 -6.13 -4.23 -9.89
CA SER A 108 -7.23 -3.32 -10.22
C SER A 108 -6.97 -1.91 -9.68
N ILE A 109 -6.36 -1.83 -8.49
CA ILE A 109 -6.06 -0.52 -7.90
C ILE A 109 -4.96 0.16 -8.69
N GLU A 110 -3.94 -0.58 -9.11
CA GLU A 110 -2.87 -0.02 -9.93
C GLU A 110 -3.41 0.51 -11.27
N LYS A 111 -4.32 -0.23 -11.88
CA LYS A 111 -4.95 0.24 -13.12
C LYS A 111 -5.73 1.52 -12.90
N LEU A 112 -6.44 1.61 -11.79
CA LEU A 112 -7.21 2.79 -11.45
C LEU A 112 -6.30 4.01 -11.27
N LEU A 113 -5.14 3.80 -10.65
CA LEU A 113 -4.17 4.88 -10.47
C LEU A 113 -3.57 5.31 -11.80
N ILE A 114 -3.34 4.38 -12.71
CA ILE A 114 -2.85 4.72 -14.04
C ILE A 114 -3.87 5.59 -14.76
N LEU A 115 -5.15 5.28 -14.65
CA LEU A 115 -6.20 6.11 -15.23
C LEU A 115 -6.18 7.51 -14.63
N ALA A 116 -6.02 7.63 -13.33
CA ALA A 116 -5.91 8.93 -12.68
C ALA A 116 -4.69 9.70 -13.17
N GLU A 117 -3.59 8.99 -13.36
CA GLU A 117 -2.33 9.57 -13.81
C GLU A 117 -2.43 10.13 -15.23
N THR A 118 -3.22 9.48 -16.08
CA THR A 118 -3.40 9.91 -17.46
C THR A 118 -4.49 10.95 -17.61
N GLY A 119 -5.09 11.40 -16.52
CA GLY A 119 -6.14 12.40 -16.56
C GLY A 119 -7.53 11.86 -16.80
N MET A 120 -7.71 10.57 -16.80
CA MET A 120 -9.04 9.98 -16.92
C MET A 120 -9.79 10.10 -15.61
N PRO A 121 -11.12 10.28 -15.66
CA PRO A 121 -11.91 10.33 -14.43
C PRO A 121 -11.79 9.02 -13.64
N THR A 122 -11.68 9.13 -12.34
CA THR A 122 -11.66 7.96 -11.47
C THR A 122 -12.62 8.14 -10.27
#